data_dc0876c47d3692d1b1bda73879b5e188
#
_entry.id   dc0876c47d3692d1b1bda73879b5e188
#
_cell.length_a   1.000
_cell.length_b   1.000
_cell.length_c   1.000
_cell.angle_alpha   90.00
_cell.angle_beta   90.00
_cell.angle_gamma   90.00
#
_symmetry.space_group_name_H-M   'P 1'
#
loop_
_entity.id
_entity.type
_entity.pdbx_description
1 polymer ?
#
loop_
_entity_poly.entity_id
_entity_poly.type
_entity_poly.pdbx_seq_one_letter_code
_entity_poly.pdbx_strand_id
1 'polypeptide(L)'
;MDNLSFLMNSLSFIEQNLNNEIKTEDIAKNCFASKSSLEKTFKYFTHFSVHDYIVRRRIMKASQLMITKPSLSLLDVAVEYGYSSHEAFTRAFCSVWNCTPSEFKERYSERKKIPELFPQITGFFQNQGELYMRSTV
;
A
#
# COMPACT_ATOMS: atom_id res chain seq x y z
N MET A 1 19.40 -14.58 6.35
CA MET A 1 18.92 -13.25 5.90
C MET A 1 18.77 -12.36 7.13
N ASP A 2 19.34 -11.17 7.11
CA ASP A 2 19.15 -10.24 8.22
C ASP A 2 17.77 -9.60 8.20
N ASN A 3 17.41 -8.92 9.28
CA ASN A 3 16.09 -8.32 9.42
C ASN A 3 15.80 -7.26 8.37
N LEU A 4 16.82 -6.50 7.96
CA LEU A 4 16.64 -5.47 6.94
C LEU A 4 16.35 -6.08 5.56
N SER A 5 17.15 -7.07 5.14
CA SER A 5 16.91 -7.77 3.88
C SER A 5 15.57 -8.48 3.86
N PHE A 6 15.19 -9.08 4.99
CA PHE A 6 13.90 -9.72 5.16
C PHE A 6 12.75 -8.72 4.94
N LEU A 7 12.84 -7.57 5.60
CA LEU A 7 11.83 -6.51 5.46
C LEU A 7 11.76 -5.99 4.03
N MET A 8 12.92 -5.71 3.40
CA MET A 8 12.98 -5.21 2.03
C MET A 8 12.34 -6.19 1.05
N ASN A 9 12.61 -7.50 1.22
CA ASN A 9 12.02 -8.53 0.37
C ASN A 9 10.50 -8.62 0.53
N SER A 10 10.01 -8.51 1.78
CA SER A 10 8.56 -8.52 2.02
C SER A 10 7.88 -7.30 1.41
N LEU A 11 8.46 -6.12 1.54
CA LEU A 11 7.92 -4.89 0.96
C LEU A 11 7.93 -4.96 -0.58
N SER A 12 8.98 -5.53 -1.17
CA SER A 12 9.08 -5.72 -2.61
C SER A 12 7.96 -6.62 -3.13
N PHE A 13 7.75 -7.74 -2.46
CA PHE A 13 6.70 -8.67 -2.84
C PHE A 13 5.34 -7.99 -2.83
N ILE A 14 5.05 -7.22 -1.78
CA ILE A 14 3.79 -6.49 -1.65
C ILE A 14 3.62 -5.49 -2.80
N GLU A 15 4.64 -4.65 -3.05
CA GLU A 15 4.57 -3.63 -4.09
C GLU A 15 4.35 -4.24 -5.49
N GLN A 16 4.98 -5.37 -5.77
CA GLN A 16 4.86 -6.03 -7.07
C GLN A 16 3.49 -6.71 -7.27
N ASN A 17 2.72 -6.90 -6.20
CA ASN A 17 1.48 -7.66 -6.24
C ASN A 17 0.25 -6.86 -5.77
N LEU A 18 0.34 -5.54 -5.68
CA LEU A 18 -0.79 -4.72 -5.19
C LEU A 18 -2.05 -4.86 -6.05
N ASN A 19 -1.90 -5.17 -7.33
CA ASN A 19 -3.02 -5.38 -8.25
C ASN A 19 -3.60 -6.80 -8.18
N ASN A 20 -2.98 -7.68 -7.41
CA ASN A 20 -3.34 -9.08 -7.30
C ASN A 20 -3.77 -9.42 -5.88
N GLU A 21 -4.34 -10.61 -5.68
CA GLU A 21 -4.57 -11.12 -4.35
C GLU A 21 -3.22 -11.39 -3.66
N ILE A 22 -3.08 -10.94 -2.42
CA ILE A 22 -1.86 -11.16 -1.63
C ILE A 22 -2.24 -11.92 -0.38
N LYS A 23 -1.61 -13.10 -0.20
CA LYS A 23 -1.74 -13.89 1.03
C LYS A 23 -0.47 -13.74 1.86
N THR A 24 -0.63 -13.58 3.16
CA THR A 24 0.50 -13.44 4.08
C THR A 24 1.44 -14.66 3.98
N GLU A 25 0.89 -15.84 3.77
CA GLU A 25 1.64 -17.09 3.58
C GLU A 25 2.58 -17.00 2.36
N ASP A 26 2.15 -16.39 1.28
CA ASP A 26 2.96 -16.25 0.07
C ASP A 26 4.12 -15.29 0.29
N ILE A 27 3.89 -14.21 1.04
CA ILE A 27 4.97 -13.27 1.40
C ILE A 27 6.01 -14.01 2.24
N ALA A 28 5.55 -14.78 3.25
CA ALA A 28 6.43 -15.53 4.13
C ALA A 28 7.28 -16.54 3.36
N LYS A 29 6.67 -17.27 2.44
CA LYS A 29 7.39 -18.23 1.57
C LYS A 29 8.46 -17.52 0.75
N ASN A 30 8.14 -16.39 0.17
CA ASN A 30 9.10 -15.60 -0.63
C ASN A 30 10.29 -15.14 0.20
N CYS A 31 10.11 -14.98 1.50
CA CYS A 31 11.16 -14.55 2.44
C CYS A 31 11.79 -15.70 3.21
N PHE A 32 11.44 -16.95 2.88
CA PHE A 32 11.92 -18.15 3.56
C PHE A 32 11.66 -18.12 5.07
N ALA A 33 10.47 -17.68 5.46
CA ALA A 33 10.11 -17.49 6.86
C ALA A 33 8.74 -18.06 7.17
N SER A 34 8.44 -18.22 8.46
CA SER A 34 7.09 -18.56 8.90
C SER A 34 6.20 -17.31 8.87
N LYS A 35 4.90 -17.53 8.75
CA LYS A 35 3.91 -16.45 8.83
C LYS A 35 4.07 -15.65 10.13
N SER A 36 4.26 -16.35 11.25
CA SER A 36 4.41 -15.71 12.56
C SER A 36 5.64 -14.82 12.62
N SER A 37 6.78 -15.28 12.11
CA SER A 37 8.02 -14.49 12.06
C SER A 37 7.84 -13.25 11.19
N LEU A 38 7.19 -13.41 10.04
CA LEU A 38 6.91 -12.30 9.14
C LEU A 38 6.06 -11.24 9.84
N GLU A 39 4.97 -11.64 10.47
CA GLU A 39 4.05 -10.71 11.13
C GLU A 39 4.73 -9.94 12.26
N LYS A 40 5.52 -10.61 13.08
CA LYS A 40 6.26 -9.98 14.18
C LYS A 40 7.29 -9.00 13.68
N THR A 41 8.12 -9.42 12.74
CA THR A 41 9.19 -8.56 12.18
C THR A 41 8.60 -7.37 11.44
N PHE A 42 7.58 -7.62 10.65
CA PHE A 42 6.92 -6.56 9.87
C PHE A 42 6.31 -5.49 10.79
N LYS A 43 5.56 -5.92 11.81
CA LYS A 43 4.97 -5.01 12.81
C LYS A 43 6.01 -4.23 13.57
N TYR A 44 7.12 -4.86 13.94
CA TYR A 44 8.21 -4.21 14.66
C TYR A 44 8.79 -3.06 13.86
N PHE A 45 9.07 -3.26 12.57
CA PHE A 45 9.74 -2.24 11.75
C PHE A 45 8.77 -1.21 11.16
N THR A 46 7.57 -1.62 10.75
CA THR A 46 6.64 -0.72 10.06
C THR A 46 5.59 -0.10 10.98
N HIS A 47 5.38 -0.67 12.15
CA HIS A 47 4.29 -0.34 13.09
C HIS A 47 2.89 -0.67 12.55
N PHE A 48 2.82 -1.38 11.42
CA PHE A 48 1.56 -1.86 10.83
C PHE A 48 1.56 -3.37 10.76
N SER A 49 0.37 -3.98 10.86
CA SER A 49 0.24 -5.37 10.46
C SER A 49 0.45 -5.49 8.95
N VAL A 50 0.77 -6.68 8.47
CA VAL A 50 0.92 -6.93 7.03
C VAL A 50 -0.35 -6.53 6.28
N HIS A 51 -1.50 -6.97 6.77
CA HIS A 51 -2.80 -6.65 6.16
C HIS A 51 -3.05 -5.14 6.10
N ASP A 52 -2.84 -4.45 7.22
CA ASP A 52 -3.06 -3.01 7.31
C ASP A 52 -2.14 -2.24 6.35
N TYR A 53 -0.89 -2.66 6.27
CA TYR A 53 0.07 -2.07 5.33
C TYR A 53 -0.39 -2.23 3.88
N ILE A 54 -0.84 -3.43 3.50
CA ILE A 54 -1.32 -3.70 2.14
C ILE A 54 -2.52 -2.81 1.80
N VAL A 55 -3.50 -2.72 2.71
CA VAL A 55 -4.67 -1.85 2.52
C VAL A 55 -4.22 -0.40 2.28
N ARG A 56 -3.34 0.11 3.14
CA ARG A 56 -2.86 1.49 3.02
C ARG A 56 -2.13 1.74 1.71
N ARG A 57 -1.30 0.81 1.27
CA ARG A 57 -0.58 0.94 0.00
C ARG A 57 -1.53 0.91 -1.19
N ARG A 58 -2.52 0.02 -1.19
CA ARG A 58 -3.54 -0.03 -2.24
C ARG A 58 -4.33 1.27 -2.32
N ILE A 59 -4.76 1.78 -1.18
CA ILE A 59 -5.52 3.04 -1.12
C ILE A 59 -4.65 4.22 -1.55
N MET A 60 -3.37 4.25 -1.17
CA MET A 60 -2.44 5.29 -1.64
C MET A 60 -2.32 5.29 -3.16
N LYS A 61 -2.09 4.12 -3.76
CA LYS A 61 -1.99 3.98 -5.22
C LYS A 61 -3.29 4.35 -5.92
N ALA A 62 -4.42 3.93 -5.37
CA ALA A 62 -5.74 4.29 -5.89
C ALA A 62 -5.95 5.80 -5.84
N SER A 63 -5.57 6.44 -4.75
CA SER A 63 -5.68 7.90 -4.59
C SER A 63 -4.85 8.65 -5.63
N GLN A 64 -3.63 8.19 -5.87
CA GLN A 64 -2.77 8.77 -6.91
C GLN A 64 -3.39 8.60 -8.29
N LEU A 65 -3.94 7.43 -8.59
CA LEU A 65 -4.59 7.17 -9.88
C LEU A 65 -5.80 8.08 -10.09
N MET A 66 -6.60 8.28 -9.05
CA MET A 66 -7.77 9.18 -9.11
C MET A 66 -7.37 10.61 -9.47
N ILE A 67 -6.25 11.08 -8.97
CA ILE A 67 -5.77 12.45 -9.20
C ILE A 67 -5.07 12.57 -10.54
N THR A 68 -4.28 11.58 -10.94
CA THR A 68 -3.51 11.63 -12.20
C THR A 68 -4.36 11.29 -13.42
N LYS A 69 -5.41 10.49 -13.25
CA LYS A 69 -6.33 10.10 -14.33
C LYS A 69 -7.78 10.35 -13.90
N PRO A 70 -8.20 11.61 -13.80
CA PRO A 70 -9.52 11.95 -13.25
C PRO A 70 -10.69 11.48 -14.12
N SER A 71 -10.45 11.07 -15.36
CA SER A 71 -11.48 10.52 -16.25
C SER A 71 -11.89 9.10 -15.91
N LEU A 72 -11.08 8.36 -15.13
CA LEU A 72 -11.43 7.01 -14.69
C LEU A 72 -12.56 7.06 -13.66
N SER A 73 -13.50 6.12 -13.78
CA SER A 73 -14.55 5.99 -12.79
C SER A 73 -13.96 5.44 -11.47
N LEU A 74 -14.65 5.72 -10.37
CA LEU A 74 -14.24 5.19 -9.07
C LEU A 74 -14.28 3.66 -9.05
N LEU A 75 -15.21 3.06 -9.80
CA LEU A 75 -15.27 1.60 -9.92
C LEU A 75 -14.06 1.04 -10.65
N ASP A 76 -13.61 1.70 -11.73
CA ASP A 76 -12.42 1.29 -12.46
C ASP A 76 -11.18 1.34 -11.57
N VAL A 77 -11.06 2.38 -10.76
CA VAL A 77 -9.95 2.51 -9.78
C VAL A 77 -10.01 1.40 -8.75
N ALA A 78 -11.20 1.13 -8.22
CA ALA A 78 -11.41 0.07 -7.22
C ALA A 78 -10.99 -1.30 -7.75
N VAL A 79 -11.43 -1.63 -8.96
CA VAL A 79 -11.11 -2.91 -9.62
C VAL A 79 -9.61 -3.04 -9.85
N GLU A 80 -8.96 -1.98 -10.29
CA GLU A 80 -7.51 -1.97 -10.55
C GLU A 80 -6.71 -2.42 -9.32
N TYR A 81 -7.16 -2.06 -8.12
CA TYR A 81 -6.45 -2.40 -6.88
C TYR A 81 -7.13 -3.52 -6.08
N GLY A 82 -7.89 -4.38 -6.77
CA GLY A 82 -8.35 -5.65 -6.22
C GLY A 82 -9.62 -5.59 -5.39
N TYR A 83 -10.36 -4.49 -5.43
CA TYR A 83 -11.65 -4.40 -4.73
C TYR A 83 -12.77 -4.90 -5.63
N SER A 84 -13.55 -5.83 -5.12
CA SER A 84 -14.63 -6.48 -5.88
C SER A 84 -15.89 -5.63 -5.99
N SER A 85 -16.02 -4.60 -5.16
CA SER A 85 -17.20 -3.74 -5.15
C SER A 85 -16.84 -2.31 -4.78
N HIS A 86 -17.69 -1.38 -5.20
CA HIS A 86 -17.58 0.03 -4.84
C HIS A 86 -17.69 0.20 -3.30
N GLU A 87 -18.55 -0.56 -2.66
CA GLU A 87 -18.76 -0.48 -1.21
C GLU A 87 -17.52 -0.91 -0.43
N ALA A 88 -16.88 -2.01 -0.85
CA ALA A 88 -15.66 -2.48 -0.21
C ALA A 88 -14.52 -1.46 -0.37
N PHE A 89 -14.38 -0.88 -1.54
CA PHE A 89 -13.40 0.16 -1.81
C PHE A 89 -13.66 1.40 -0.95
N THR A 90 -14.90 1.86 -0.90
CA THR A 90 -15.28 3.04 -0.11
C THR A 90 -14.97 2.84 1.37
N ARG A 91 -15.28 1.66 1.93
CA ARG A 91 -14.97 1.37 3.34
C ARG A 91 -13.47 1.41 3.61
N ALA A 92 -12.68 0.76 2.75
CA ALA A 92 -11.22 0.78 2.89
C ALA A 92 -10.67 2.20 2.75
N PHE A 93 -11.17 2.94 1.77
CA PHE A 93 -10.75 4.32 1.53
C PHE A 93 -11.04 5.20 2.75
N CYS A 94 -12.26 5.13 3.28
CA CYS A 94 -12.65 5.91 4.46
C CYS A 94 -11.83 5.54 5.70
N SER A 95 -11.45 4.26 5.84
CA SER A 95 -10.63 3.84 6.97
C SER A 95 -9.23 4.44 6.93
N VAL A 96 -8.73 4.78 5.75
CA VAL A 96 -7.39 5.36 5.56
C VAL A 96 -7.42 6.89 5.57
N TRP A 97 -8.33 7.48 4.81
CA TRP A 97 -8.36 8.94 4.60
C TRP A 97 -9.40 9.69 5.41
N ASN A 98 -10.29 8.99 6.12
CA ASN A 98 -11.42 9.56 6.87
C ASN A 98 -12.38 10.38 6.01
N CYS A 99 -12.45 10.07 4.72
CA CYS A 99 -13.40 10.66 3.79
C CYS A 99 -13.70 9.67 2.67
N THR A 100 -14.76 9.93 1.91
CA THR A 100 -15.10 9.09 0.77
C THR A 100 -14.16 9.36 -0.42
N PRO A 101 -14.06 8.43 -1.38
CA PRO A 101 -13.30 8.68 -2.60
C PRO A 101 -13.77 9.93 -3.35
N SER A 102 -15.07 10.17 -3.41
CA SER A 102 -15.62 11.36 -4.08
C SER A 102 -15.19 12.65 -3.38
N GLU A 103 -15.28 12.68 -2.05
CA GLU A 103 -14.83 13.83 -1.26
C GLU A 103 -13.32 14.08 -1.43
N PHE A 104 -12.53 13.01 -1.46
CA PHE A 104 -11.08 13.09 -1.68
C PHE A 104 -10.78 13.70 -3.05
N LYS A 105 -11.44 13.21 -4.09
CA LYS A 105 -11.25 13.69 -5.46
C LYS A 105 -11.59 15.18 -5.56
N GLU A 106 -12.69 15.59 -4.96
CA GLU A 106 -13.10 17.01 -4.93
C GLU A 106 -12.05 17.88 -4.21
N ARG A 107 -11.55 17.40 -3.07
CA ARG A 107 -10.59 18.15 -2.24
C ARG A 107 -9.22 18.28 -2.89
N TYR A 108 -8.76 17.27 -3.61
CA TYR A 108 -7.39 17.20 -4.12
C TYR A 108 -7.28 17.22 -5.64
N SER A 109 -8.37 17.43 -6.37
CA SER A 109 -8.36 17.38 -7.84
C SER A 109 -7.42 18.39 -8.48
N GLU A 110 -7.21 19.54 -7.85
CA GLU A 110 -6.33 20.59 -8.35
C GLU A 110 -4.93 20.53 -7.73
N ARG A 111 -4.69 19.60 -6.82
CA ARG A 111 -3.43 19.43 -6.11
C ARG A 111 -2.68 18.25 -6.67
N LYS A 112 -1.38 18.44 -6.95
CA LYS A 112 -0.52 17.36 -7.46
C LYS A 112 0.10 16.55 -6.35
N LYS A 113 -0.02 16.98 -5.09
CA LYS A 113 0.62 16.32 -3.94
C LYS A 113 -0.44 15.79 -3.00
N ILE A 114 -0.38 14.48 -2.76
CA ILE A 114 -1.23 13.77 -1.80
C ILE A 114 -0.52 13.73 -0.44
N PRO A 115 -1.25 13.94 0.67
CA PRO A 115 -0.65 13.82 2.00
C PRO A 115 0.00 12.45 2.23
N GLU A 116 1.06 12.45 3.02
CA GLU A 116 1.83 11.25 3.33
C GLU A 116 1.07 10.34 4.29
N LEU A 117 0.97 9.04 3.95
CA LEU A 117 0.29 8.04 4.77
C LEU A 117 1.23 7.27 5.70
N PHE A 118 2.54 7.31 5.45
CA PHE A 118 3.50 6.47 6.16
C PHE A 118 4.71 7.27 6.63
N PRO A 119 4.52 8.29 7.51
CA PRO A 119 5.64 9.12 7.94
C PRO A 119 6.74 8.31 8.65
N GLN A 120 6.36 7.27 9.41
CA GLN A 120 7.32 6.43 10.11
C GLN A 120 8.10 5.49 9.17
N ILE A 121 7.61 5.26 7.95
CA ILE A 121 8.28 4.43 6.94
C ILE A 121 9.07 5.27 5.96
N THR A 122 8.65 6.50 5.70
CA THR A 122 9.29 7.41 4.75
C THR A 122 10.77 7.59 5.07
N GLY A 123 11.10 7.83 6.32
CA GLY A 123 12.50 7.96 6.75
C GLY A 123 13.32 6.71 6.45
N PHE A 124 12.71 5.54 6.64
CA PHE A 124 13.35 4.27 6.32
C PHE A 124 13.67 4.18 4.83
N PHE A 125 12.70 4.49 3.96
CA PHE A 125 12.91 4.45 2.51
C PHE A 125 13.93 5.48 2.04
N GLN A 126 13.93 6.67 2.60
CA GLN A 126 14.90 7.70 2.26
C GLN A 126 16.33 7.28 2.59
N ASN A 127 16.52 6.58 3.70
CA ASN A 127 17.85 6.20 4.16
C ASN A 127 18.33 4.87 3.58
N GLN A 128 17.43 3.91 3.38
CA GLN A 128 17.80 2.54 3.07
C GLN A 128 17.09 2.00 1.83
N GLY A 129 15.89 2.46 1.56
CA GLY A 129 15.01 1.89 0.58
C GLY A 129 14.69 2.76 -0.62
N GLU A 130 15.25 3.96 -0.71
CA GLU A 130 14.90 4.88 -1.79
C GLU A 130 15.22 4.30 -3.17
N LEU A 131 16.41 3.75 -3.34
CA LEU A 131 16.82 3.08 -4.58
C LEU A 131 15.92 1.89 -4.89
N TYR A 132 15.57 1.15 -3.85
CA TYR A 132 14.68 0.00 -3.95
C TYR A 132 13.29 0.43 -4.43
N MET A 133 12.71 1.47 -3.83
CA MET A 133 11.40 1.98 -4.24
C MET A 133 11.41 2.50 -5.68
N ARG A 134 12.49 3.11 -6.12
CA ARG A 134 12.65 3.56 -7.51
C ARG A 134 12.70 2.39 -8.48
N SER A 135 13.30 1.29 -8.09
CA SER A 135 13.42 0.10 -8.95
C SER A 135 12.10 -0.67 -9.08
N THR A 136 11.15 -0.48 -8.17
CA THR A 136 9.87 -1.19 -8.16
C THR A 136 8.71 -0.39 -8.77
N VAL A 137 8.95 0.85 -9.13
CA VAL A 137 7.90 1.73 -9.70
C VAL A 137 7.79 1.57 -11.21
#